data_3ca37d855ee9cc9394684244e831ff81
#
_entry.id   3ca37d855ee9cc9394684244e831ff81
#
_cell.length_a   1.000
_cell.length_b   1.000
_cell.length_c   1.000
_cell.angle_alpha   90.00
_cell.angle_beta   90.00
_cell.angle_gamma   90.00
#
_symmetry.space_group_name_H-M   'P 1'
#
loop_
_entity.id
_entity.type
_entity.pdbx_description
1 polymer ?
#
loop_
_entity_poly.entity_id
_entity_poly.type
_entity_poly.pdbx_seq_one_letter_code
_entity_poly.pdbx_strand_id
1 'polypeptide(L)'
;MKTPRLIPSILTALVLLFLASCGYHNPYVYTGPEKSIYIAEWKNRTSELGIDSQIYRSLARWYQKSGSLHVTKTKAGSDLILAGEIVSLSLPSLSYRSNRDAAEVKLTLRVRYILKDIATGKVLIE
;
A
#
# COMPACT_ATOMS: atom_id res chain seq x y z
N MET A 1 49.42 35.22 -9.25
CA MET A 1 48.52 34.49 -10.16
C MET A 1 47.26 34.13 -9.40
N LYS A 2 46.12 34.78 -9.72
CA LYS A 2 44.82 34.51 -9.05
C LYS A 2 44.23 33.26 -9.68
N THR A 3 44.26 32.15 -8.98
CA THR A 3 43.53 30.92 -9.42
C THR A 3 42.05 31.24 -9.55
N PRO A 4 41.42 30.91 -10.69
CA PRO A 4 40.03 31.26 -10.90
C PRO A 4 39.16 30.47 -9.92
N ARG A 5 38.36 31.18 -9.12
CA ARG A 5 37.38 30.65 -8.17
C ARG A 5 36.23 29.88 -8.85
N LEU A 6 36.33 29.67 -10.17
CA LEU A 6 35.33 28.94 -10.97
C LEU A 6 35.32 27.43 -10.72
N ILE A 7 36.48 26.83 -10.41
CA ILE A 7 36.59 25.38 -10.19
C ILE A 7 35.76 24.91 -8.97
N PRO A 8 35.84 25.56 -7.78
CA PRO A 8 35.03 25.15 -6.65
C PRO A 8 33.52 25.37 -6.88
N SER A 9 33.13 26.42 -7.61
CA SER A 9 31.73 26.67 -7.94
C SER A 9 31.14 25.61 -8.87
N ILE A 10 31.90 25.18 -9.87
CA ILE A 10 31.49 24.11 -10.79
C ILE A 10 31.38 22.77 -10.06
N LEU A 11 32.31 22.46 -9.16
CA LEU A 11 32.28 21.23 -8.36
C LEU A 11 31.06 21.21 -7.42
N THR A 12 30.75 22.34 -6.79
CA THR A 12 29.57 22.46 -5.92
C THR A 12 28.28 22.30 -6.71
N ALA A 13 28.17 22.91 -7.89
CA ALA A 13 27.02 22.76 -8.77
C ALA A 13 26.82 21.32 -9.24
N LEU A 14 27.92 20.62 -9.56
CA LEU A 14 27.90 19.21 -9.97
C LEU A 14 27.42 18.31 -8.83
N VAL A 15 27.86 18.51 -7.60
CA VAL A 15 27.45 17.77 -6.42
C VAL A 15 25.95 17.99 -6.13
N LEU A 16 25.45 19.23 -6.24
CA LEU A 16 24.03 19.54 -6.09
C LEU A 16 23.16 18.86 -7.16
N LEU A 17 23.66 18.74 -8.38
CA LEU A 17 22.98 18.05 -9.47
C LEU A 17 22.84 16.55 -9.21
N PHE A 18 23.85 15.91 -8.64
CA PHE A 18 23.81 14.50 -8.24
C PHE A 18 22.85 14.24 -7.06
N LEU A 19 22.72 15.16 -6.12
CA LEU A 19 21.79 15.05 -5.00
C LEU A 19 20.32 15.20 -5.42
N ALA A 20 20.03 15.94 -6.49
CA ALA A 20 18.69 16.10 -7.03
C ALA A 20 18.20 14.86 -7.83
N SER A 21 19.09 13.93 -8.20
CA SER A 21 18.78 12.75 -8.99
C SER A 21 18.19 11.57 -8.20
N CYS A 22 18.12 11.64 -6.86
CA CYS A 22 17.44 10.62 -6.05
C CYS A 22 15.92 10.78 -6.17
N GLY A 23 15.34 10.32 -7.28
CA GLY A 23 13.91 10.08 -7.40
C GLY A 23 13.51 8.98 -6.42
N TYR A 24 12.86 9.34 -5.30
CA TYR A 24 12.28 8.37 -4.37
C TYR A 24 11.13 7.63 -5.08
N HIS A 25 11.39 6.42 -5.55
CA HIS A 25 10.38 5.55 -6.13
C HIS A 25 9.85 4.63 -5.04
N ASN A 26 8.54 4.70 -4.75
CA ASN A 26 7.89 3.77 -3.83
C ASN A 26 7.57 2.46 -4.58
N PRO A 27 8.25 1.34 -4.29
CA PRO A 27 8.06 0.08 -5.00
C PRO A 27 6.68 -0.54 -4.80
N TYR A 28 5.92 -0.06 -3.80
CA TYR A 28 4.57 -0.54 -3.49
C TYR A 28 3.46 0.22 -4.22
N VAL A 29 3.81 1.24 -5.01
CA VAL A 29 2.85 2.00 -5.81
C VAL A 29 2.88 1.48 -7.24
N TYR A 30 1.73 1.05 -7.75
CA TYR A 30 1.59 0.66 -9.14
C TYR A 30 1.86 1.87 -10.05
N THR A 31 2.83 1.73 -10.95
CA THR A 31 3.27 2.79 -11.89
C THR A 31 3.03 2.41 -13.35
N GLY A 32 2.25 1.35 -13.59
CA GLY A 32 1.86 0.91 -14.93
C GLY A 32 0.82 1.83 -15.58
N PRO A 33 0.29 1.43 -16.75
CA PRO A 33 -0.78 2.15 -17.42
C PRO A 33 -2.01 2.27 -16.49
N GLU A 34 -2.76 3.35 -16.65
CA GLU A 34 -4.00 3.56 -15.88
C GLU A 34 -4.93 2.36 -16.04
N LYS A 35 -5.40 1.84 -14.90
CA LYS A 35 -6.33 0.71 -14.84
C LYS A 35 -7.42 1.00 -13.82
N SER A 36 -8.60 0.47 -14.10
CA SER A 36 -9.70 0.47 -13.15
C SER A 36 -9.68 -0.81 -12.30
N ILE A 37 -9.92 -0.65 -11.00
CA ILE A 37 -9.95 -1.77 -10.05
C ILE A 37 -11.28 -1.79 -9.31
N TYR A 38 -11.94 -2.93 -9.34
CA TYR A 38 -13.11 -3.23 -8.52
C TYR A 38 -12.66 -3.96 -7.26
N ILE A 39 -12.96 -3.39 -6.09
CA ILE A 39 -12.70 -4.04 -4.81
C ILE A 39 -13.99 -4.74 -4.41
N ALA A 40 -13.97 -6.08 -4.45
CA ALA A 40 -15.09 -6.89 -4.03
C ALA A 40 -15.31 -6.80 -2.52
N GLU A 41 -16.52 -7.11 -2.07
CA GLU A 41 -16.84 -7.22 -0.66
C GLU A 41 -16.03 -8.36 -0.02
N TRP A 42 -15.32 -8.06 1.06
CA TRP A 42 -14.47 -9.02 1.74
C TRP A 42 -15.28 -9.89 2.70
N LYS A 43 -15.04 -11.20 2.67
CA LYS A 43 -15.66 -12.12 3.61
C LYS A 43 -14.98 -12.00 4.97
N ASN A 44 -15.75 -11.71 6.01
CA ASN A 44 -15.25 -11.69 7.38
C ASN A 44 -15.57 -13.03 8.07
N ARG A 45 -14.53 -13.80 8.40
CA ARG A 45 -14.65 -15.06 9.16
C ARG A 45 -14.32 -14.91 10.63
N THR A 46 -14.12 -13.67 11.09
CA THR A 46 -13.83 -13.37 12.49
C THR A 46 -15.10 -12.97 13.24
N SER A 47 -15.04 -12.92 14.55
CA SER A 47 -16.12 -12.40 15.41
C SER A 47 -16.19 -10.87 15.44
N GLU A 48 -15.19 -10.18 14.88
CA GLU A 48 -15.10 -8.73 14.91
C GLU A 48 -15.93 -8.12 13.78
N LEU A 49 -17.01 -7.44 14.15
CA LEU A 49 -17.92 -6.80 13.21
C LEU A 49 -17.29 -5.54 12.59
N GLY A 50 -17.49 -5.36 11.28
CA GLY A 50 -17.12 -4.14 10.57
C GLY A 50 -15.65 -4.04 10.14
N ILE A 51 -14.82 -5.04 10.42
CA ILE A 51 -13.41 -5.06 9.99
C ILE A 51 -13.27 -5.15 8.47
N ASP A 52 -14.19 -5.85 7.80
CA ASP A 52 -14.32 -5.91 6.33
C ASP A 52 -14.51 -4.52 5.73
N SER A 53 -15.42 -3.73 6.29
CA SER A 53 -15.67 -2.35 5.87
C SER A 53 -14.48 -1.42 6.13
N GLN A 54 -13.74 -1.64 7.21
CA GLN A 54 -12.53 -0.87 7.50
C GLN A 54 -11.42 -1.18 6.50
N ILE A 55 -11.22 -2.46 6.17
CA ILE A 55 -10.25 -2.90 5.17
C ILE A 55 -10.63 -2.32 3.81
N TYR A 56 -11.89 -2.45 3.38
CA TYR A 56 -12.36 -1.88 2.13
C TYR A 56 -12.05 -0.38 2.01
N ARG A 57 -12.42 0.41 3.03
CA ARG A 57 -12.15 1.87 3.03
C ARG A 57 -10.67 2.20 3.00
N SER A 58 -9.85 1.41 3.68
CA SER A 58 -8.40 1.62 3.71
C SER A 58 -7.76 1.31 2.38
N LEU A 59 -8.15 0.21 1.73
CA LEU A 59 -7.70 -0.16 0.39
C LEU A 59 -8.15 0.85 -0.66
N ALA A 60 -9.43 1.26 -0.63
CA ALA A 60 -9.96 2.26 -1.56
C ALA A 60 -9.18 3.57 -1.48
N ARG A 61 -8.92 4.08 -0.26
CA ARG A 61 -8.10 5.28 -0.05
C ARG A 61 -6.67 5.11 -0.54
N TRP A 62 -6.08 3.94 -0.34
CA TRP A 62 -4.72 3.67 -0.74
C TRP A 62 -4.59 3.63 -2.27
N TYR A 63 -5.49 2.94 -2.96
CA TYR A 63 -5.52 2.89 -4.42
C TYR A 63 -5.79 4.26 -5.06
N GLN A 64 -6.69 5.07 -4.48
CA GLN A 64 -6.94 6.43 -4.96
C GLN A 64 -5.69 7.33 -4.89
N LYS A 65 -4.78 7.08 -3.94
CA LYS A 65 -3.50 7.81 -3.84
C LYS A 65 -2.45 7.35 -4.85
N SER A 66 -2.60 6.19 -5.45
CA SER A 66 -1.60 5.64 -6.38
C SER A 66 -1.53 6.39 -7.72
N GLY A 67 -2.58 7.13 -8.09
CA GLY A 67 -2.66 7.91 -9.32
C GLY A 67 -2.87 7.08 -10.60
N SER A 68 -2.48 5.80 -10.59
CA SER A 68 -2.58 4.91 -11.76
C SER A 68 -3.68 3.85 -11.64
N LEU A 69 -4.37 3.79 -10.49
CA LEU A 69 -5.46 2.85 -10.25
C LEU A 69 -6.73 3.60 -9.83
N HIS A 70 -7.78 3.48 -10.63
CA HIS A 70 -9.07 4.10 -10.36
C HIS A 70 -10.02 3.08 -9.74
N VAL A 71 -10.45 3.33 -8.49
CA VAL A 71 -11.39 2.46 -7.79
C VAL A 71 -12.79 2.65 -8.36
N THR A 72 -13.40 1.56 -8.86
CA THR A 72 -14.77 1.54 -9.37
C THR A 72 -15.72 0.88 -8.38
N LYS A 73 -16.99 1.29 -8.42
CA LYS A 73 -18.05 0.73 -7.58
C LYS A 73 -18.68 -0.53 -8.18
N THR A 74 -18.48 -0.75 -9.47
CA THR A 74 -19.09 -1.87 -10.20
C THR A 74 -18.02 -2.75 -10.82
N LYS A 75 -18.26 -4.05 -10.85
CA LYS A 75 -17.39 -5.01 -11.51
C LYS A 75 -17.42 -4.86 -13.05
N ALA A 76 -18.58 -4.48 -13.59
CA ALA A 76 -18.75 -4.31 -15.03
C ALA A 76 -17.90 -3.13 -15.51
N GLY A 77 -17.04 -3.38 -16.51
CA GLY A 77 -16.14 -2.36 -17.06
C GLY A 77 -14.86 -2.11 -16.27
N SER A 78 -14.59 -2.89 -15.22
CA SER A 78 -13.31 -2.82 -14.50
C SER A 78 -12.27 -3.72 -15.16
N ASP A 79 -11.00 -3.29 -15.13
CA ASP A 79 -9.87 -4.07 -15.64
C ASP A 79 -9.43 -5.14 -14.64
N LEU A 80 -9.43 -4.78 -13.36
CA LEU A 80 -8.95 -5.61 -12.26
C LEU A 80 -10.03 -5.85 -11.22
N ILE A 81 -9.98 -7.02 -10.58
CA ILE A 81 -10.78 -7.34 -9.40
C ILE A 81 -9.86 -7.76 -8.26
N LEU A 82 -10.03 -7.11 -7.10
CA LEU A 82 -9.44 -7.50 -5.84
C LEU A 82 -10.52 -8.11 -4.97
N ALA A 83 -10.36 -9.38 -4.63
CA ALA A 83 -11.26 -10.10 -3.71
C ALA A 83 -10.45 -10.69 -2.56
N GLY A 84 -11.05 -10.77 -1.38
CA GLY A 84 -10.35 -11.32 -0.23
C GLY A 84 -11.26 -11.79 0.88
N GLU A 85 -10.64 -12.44 1.86
CA GLU A 85 -11.28 -12.86 3.10
C GLU A 85 -10.39 -12.58 4.31
N ILE A 86 -11.00 -12.24 5.42
CA ILE A 86 -10.36 -12.09 6.71
C ILE A 86 -10.50 -13.43 7.41
N VAL A 87 -9.37 -14.14 7.54
CA VAL A 87 -9.35 -15.51 8.05
C VAL A 87 -9.37 -15.52 9.57
N SER A 88 -8.55 -14.70 10.21
CA SER A 88 -8.48 -14.63 11.67
C SER A 88 -7.94 -13.29 12.14
N LEU A 89 -8.42 -12.88 13.31
CA LEU A 89 -7.89 -11.79 14.09
C LEU A 89 -7.51 -12.33 15.47
N SER A 90 -6.25 -12.24 15.83
CA SER A 90 -5.76 -12.66 17.14
C SER A 90 -5.37 -11.44 17.96
N LEU A 91 -6.06 -11.27 19.07
CA LEU A 91 -5.73 -10.33 20.13
C LEU A 91 -4.96 -11.13 21.18
N PRO A 92 -3.67 -10.89 21.43
CA PRO A 92 -2.98 -11.54 22.53
C PRO A 92 -3.63 -11.16 23.84
N SER A 93 -3.79 -12.14 24.71
CA SER A 93 -4.24 -11.88 26.10
C SER A 93 -3.29 -10.87 26.72
N LEU A 94 -3.83 -9.77 27.21
CA LEU A 94 -3.08 -8.78 27.98
C LEU A 94 -2.59 -9.45 29.26
N SER A 95 -1.38 -9.97 29.25
CA SER A 95 -0.68 -10.34 30.48
C SER A 95 -0.31 -9.04 31.18
N TYR A 96 -1.08 -8.63 32.17
CA TYR A 96 -0.74 -7.52 33.05
C TYR A 96 0.54 -7.88 33.81
N ARG A 97 1.69 -7.38 33.34
CA ARG A 97 2.86 -7.25 34.21
C ARG A 97 2.57 -6.15 35.19
N SER A 98 2.83 -6.40 36.46
CA SER A 98 2.52 -5.51 37.60
C SER A 98 3.31 -4.19 37.65
N ASN A 99 4.03 -3.82 36.61
CA ASN A 99 4.65 -2.50 36.41
C ASN A 99 3.86 -1.73 35.36
N ARG A 100 3.52 -0.48 35.68
CA ARG A 100 2.70 0.48 34.91
C ARG A 100 3.28 0.91 33.57
N ASP A 101 4.12 0.13 32.95
CA ASP A 101 4.63 0.40 31.60
C ASP A 101 3.60 -0.09 30.59
N ALA A 102 3.29 0.76 29.62
CA ALA A 102 2.34 0.48 28.54
C ALA A 102 2.71 -0.84 27.86
N ALA A 103 1.91 -1.89 28.09
CA ALA A 103 2.14 -3.17 27.45
C ALA A 103 1.89 -3.00 25.95
N GLU A 104 2.90 -3.26 25.12
CA GLU A 104 2.75 -3.30 23.69
C GLU A 104 1.81 -4.44 23.30
N VAL A 105 0.70 -4.11 22.66
CA VAL A 105 -0.30 -5.09 22.21
C VAL A 105 -0.03 -5.44 20.76
N LYS A 106 0.44 -6.66 20.52
CA LYS A 106 0.65 -7.17 19.16
C LYS A 106 -0.65 -7.77 18.61
N LEU A 107 -1.34 -7.04 17.73
CA LEU A 107 -2.49 -7.53 16.99
C LEU A 107 -2.02 -8.28 15.74
N THR A 108 -2.50 -9.51 15.54
CA THR A 108 -2.20 -10.31 14.36
C THR A 108 -3.47 -10.50 13.52
N LEU A 109 -3.48 -9.91 12.34
CA LEU A 109 -4.53 -10.05 11.34
C LEU A 109 -4.05 -10.98 10.23
N ARG A 110 -4.80 -12.05 9.94
CA ARG A 110 -4.54 -12.95 8.81
C ARG A 110 -5.61 -12.75 7.76
N VAL A 111 -5.16 -12.40 6.56
CA VAL A 111 -6.02 -12.21 5.40
C VAL A 111 -5.55 -13.09 4.25
N ARG A 112 -6.48 -13.46 3.37
CA ARG A 112 -6.21 -14.10 2.08
C ARG A 112 -6.85 -13.23 1.01
N TYR A 113 -6.15 -12.97 -0.08
CA TYR A 113 -6.68 -12.15 -1.17
C TYR A 113 -6.16 -12.62 -2.52
N ILE A 114 -6.90 -12.29 -3.57
CA ILE A 114 -6.51 -12.50 -4.96
C ILE A 114 -6.71 -11.20 -5.72
N LEU A 115 -5.74 -10.89 -6.58
CA LEU A 115 -5.86 -9.85 -7.60
C LEU A 115 -5.90 -10.51 -8.96
N LYS A 116 -6.98 -10.28 -9.72
CA LYS A 116 -7.23 -10.92 -11.00
C LYS A 116 -7.47 -9.87 -12.08
N ASP A 117 -6.89 -10.08 -13.25
CA ASP A 117 -7.23 -9.34 -14.47
C ASP A 117 -8.53 -9.92 -15.04
N ILE A 118 -9.52 -9.05 -15.25
CA ILE A 118 -10.87 -9.49 -15.65
C ILE A 118 -10.90 -9.93 -17.12
N ALA A 119 -10.18 -9.21 -17.98
CA ALA A 119 -10.18 -9.48 -19.42
C ALA A 119 -9.50 -10.82 -19.75
N THR A 120 -8.35 -11.08 -19.13
CA THR A 120 -7.56 -12.30 -19.39
C THR A 120 -7.91 -13.46 -18.46
N GLY A 121 -8.59 -13.19 -17.35
CA GLY A 121 -8.86 -14.18 -16.32
C GLY A 121 -7.63 -14.59 -15.50
N LYS A 122 -6.48 -13.96 -15.72
CA LYS A 122 -5.21 -14.29 -15.07
C LYS A 122 -5.19 -13.79 -13.63
N VAL A 123 -4.78 -14.65 -12.70
CA VAL A 123 -4.44 -14.25 -11.32
C VAL A 123 -3.07 -13.59 -11.35
N LEU A 124 -2.99 -12.35 -10.87
CA LEU A 124 -1.77 -11.56 -10.82
C LEU A 124 -1.06 -11.72 -9.48
N ILE A 125 -1.82 -11.81 -8.39
CA ILE A 125 -1.34 -11.97 -7.01
C ILE A 125 -2.29 -12.88 -6.25
N GLU A 126 -1.74 -13.79 -5.46
CA GLU A 126 -2.45 -14.68 -4.54
C GLU A 126 -1.68 -14.84 -3.23
#